data_c4317e4e3feb199432431f674d96f896
#
_entry.id   c4317e4e3feb199432431f674d96f896
#
_cell.length_a   1.000
_cell.length_b   1.000
_cell.length_c   1.000
_cell.angle_alpha   90.00
_cell.angle_beta   90.00
_cell.angle_gamma   90.00
#
_symmetry.space_group_name_H-M   'P 1'
#
loop_
_entity.id
_entity.type
_entity.pdbx_description
1 polymer ?
#
loop_
_entity_poly.entity_id
_entity_poly.type
_entity_poly.pdbx_seq_one_letter_code
_entity_poly.pdbx_strand_id
1 'polypeptide(L)'
;MLFRSVTEFKFYAGPEVKKLYLSAILDLYDRRIVAYKIGLSNNNQLVFDTFDEAVSLNPNAHPLFHSDRGFQYTSKSFHSKLMNARMRQSMSRVGKCIDNGPMEGFWGILKSEMYYLKKFTSREELTDAIENYISFYNTRRFQKKLHCMTPMEFHHAYAA
;
A
#
# COMPACT_ATOMS: atom_id res chain seq x y z
N MET A 1 -3.46 -12.08 5.43
CA MET A 1 -4.29 -10.88 5.77
C MET A 1 -3.71 -9.69 5.05
N LEU A 2 -4.55 -8.98 4.29
CA LEU A 2 -4.14 -7.79 3.57
C LEU A 2 -4.43 -6.53 4.39
N PHE A 3 -3.45 -5.65 4.48
CA PHE A 3 -3.58 -4.32 5.06
C PHE A 3 -3.51 -3.27 3.98
N ARG A 4 -4.37 -2.26 4.07
CA ARG A 4 -4.42 -1.20 3.11
C ARG A 4 -4.48 0.18 3.75
N SER A 5 -3.77 1.13 3.15
CA SER A 5 -3.83 2.55 3.51
C SER A 5 -3.40 3.44 2.34
N VAL A 6 -3.60 4.74 2.48
CA VAL A 6 -3.13 5.78 1.57
C VAL A 6 -2.18 6.70 2.32
N THR A 7 -1.08 7.10 1.69
CA THR A 7 -0.18 8.13 2.20
C THR A 7 -0.02 9.27 1.21
N GLU A 8 0.26 10.47 1.73
CA GLU A 8 0.50 11.69 0.95
C GLU A 8 2.01 11.96 0.83
N PHE A 9 2.40 12.41 -0.34
CA PHE A 9 3.71 12.98 -0.65
C PHE A 9 3.55 14.38 -1.23
N LYS A 10 4.62 15.17 -1.18
CA LYS A 10 4.68 16.50 -1.79
C LYS A 10 5.86 16.57 -2.75
N PHE A 11 5.69 17.31 -3.84
CA PHE A 11 6.77 17.68 -4.75
C PHE A 11 6.67 19.16 -5.11
N TYR A 12 7.78 19.73 -5.58
CA TYR A 12 7.93 21.16 -5.79
C TYR A 12 7.98 21.46 -7.29
N ALA A 13 6.85 21.89 -7.85
CA ALA A 13 6.76 22.31 -9.25
C ALA A 13 7.04 23.83 -9.34
N GLY A 14 8.33 24.20 -9.44
CA GLY A 14 8.75 25.59 -9.32
C GLY A 14 8.41 26.16 -7.92
N PRO A 15 7.69 27.29 -7.83
CA PRO A 15 7.28 27.87 -6.53
C PRO A 15 6.11 27.12 -5.88
N GLU A 16 5.41 26.24 -6.59
CA GLU A 16 4.22 25.55 -6.11
C GLU A 16 4.57 24.23 -5.43
N VAL A 17 3.89 23.95 -4.32
CA VAL A 17 3.93 22.65 -3.66
C VAL A 17 2.69 21.86 -4.09
N LYS A 18 2.90 20.73 -4.76
CA LYS A 18 1.83 19.83 -5.22
C LYS A 18 1.85 18.53 -4.45
N LYS A 19 0.69 17.87 -4.43
CA LYS A 19 0.49 16.61 -3.70
C LYS A 19 0.43 15.43 -4.65
N LEU A 20 0.93 14.30 -4.16
CA LEU A 20 0.81 12.98 -4.78
C LEU A 20 0.35 11.99 -3.70
N TYR A 21 -0.55 11.10 -4.06
CA TYR A 21 -1.09 10.10 -3.14
C TYR A 21 -0.70 8.71 -3.62
N LEU A 22 -0.21 7.91 -2.70
CA LEU A 22 0.10 6.49 -2.91
C LEU A 22 -0.89 5.67 -2.10
N SER A 23 -1.67 4.84 -2.79
CA SER A 23 -2.49 3.80 -2.20
C SER A 23 -1.79 2.46 -2.37
N ALA A 24 -1.62 1.69 -1.29
CA ALA A 24 -0.97 0.38 -1.37
C ALA A 24 -1.66 -0.66 -0.49
N ILE A 25 -1.51 -1.92 -0.90
CA ILE A 25 -1.97 -3.11 -0.17
C ILE A 25 -0.74 -3.93 0.21
N LEU A 26 -0.56 -4.14 1.52
CA LEU A 26 0.50 -4.94 2.12
C LEU A 26 -0.06 -6.29 2.57
N ASP A 27 0.56 -7.39 2.21
CA ASP A 27 0.27 -8.68 2.83
C ASP A 27 1.08 -8.84 4.13
N LEU A 28 0.39 -9.19 5.20
CA LEU A 28 1.04 -9.43 6.51
C LEU A 28 1.83 -10.72 6.57
N TYR A 29 1.54 -11.68 5.72
CA TYR A 29 2.20 -12.97 5.74
C TYR A 29 3.66 -12.86 5.26
N ASP A 30 3.84 -12.33 4.06
CA ASP A 30 5.14 -12.20 3.41
C ASP A 30 5.68 -10.76 3.36
N ARG A 31 4.93 -9.79 3.88
CA ARG A 31 5.29 -8.37 3.93
C ARG A 31 5.47 -7.71 2.56
N ARG A 32 5.05 -8.34 1.47
CA ARG A 32 5.13 -7.73 0.13
C ARG A 32 4.03 -6.68 -0.08
N ILE A 33 4.33 -5.70 -0.88
CA ILE A 33 3.29 -4.84 -1.46
C ILE A 33 2.67 -5.60 -2.62
N VAL A 34 1.41 -5.99 -2.44
CA VAL A 34 0.64 -6.82 -3.40
C VAL A 34 0.19 -6.02 -4.60
N ALA A 35 -0.28 -4.80 -4.36
CA ALA A 35 -0.73 -3.86 -5.38
C ALA A 35 -0.60 -2.43 -4.87
N TYR A 36 -0.45 -1.47 -5.77
CA TYR A 36 -0.42 -0.04 -5.45
C TYR A 36 -0.88 0.81 -6.63
N LYS A 37 -1.40 1.99 -6.33
CA LYS A 37 -1.72 3.04 -7.33
C LYS A 37 -1.25 4.40 -6.83
N ILE A 38 -0.81 5.22 -7.77
CA ILE A 38 -0.38 6.59 -7.56
C ILE A 38 -1.39 7.54 -8.21
N GLY A 39 -1.82 8.56 -7.50
CA GLY A 39 -2.81 9.51 -8.00
C GLY A 39 -2.62 10.93 -7.48
N LEU A 40 -3.29 11.88 -8.11
CA LEU A 40 -3.29 13.29 -7.71
C LEU A 40 -4.35 13.63 -6.66
N SER A 41 -5.24 12.69 -6.36
CA SER A 41 -6.33 12.86 -5.41
C SER A 41 -6.51 11.62 -4.55
N ASN A 42 -6.75 11.84 -3.25
CA ASN A 42 -7.15 10.77 -2.34
C ASN A 42 -8.67 10.58 -2.43
N ASN A 43 -9.12 9.83 -3.42
CA ASN A 43 -10.53 9.59 -3.70
C ASN A 43 -10.87 8.08 -3.75
N ASN A 44 -12.15 7.78 -3.92
CA ASN A 44 -12.62 6.40 -4.03
C ASN A 44 -12.00 5.64 -5.21
N GLN A 45 -11.77 6.33 -6.34
CA GLN A 45 -11.22 5.70 -7.53
C GLN A 45 -9.81 5.15 -7.28
N LEU A 46 -8.92 5.96 -6.67
CA LEU A 46 -7.56 5.51 -6.31
C LEU A 46 -7.59 4.26 -5.44
N VAL A 47 -8.55 4.21 -4.51
CA VAL A 47 -8.76 3.11 -3.59
C VAL A 47 -9.25 1.86 -4.31
N PHE A 48 -10.24 2.03 -5.17
CA PHE A 48 -10.88 0.92 -5.89
C PHE A 48 -9.94 0.32 -6.92
N ASP A 49 -9.21 1.14 -7.67
CA ASP A 49 -8.23 0.69 -8.66
C ASP A 49 -7.11 -0.14 -8.01
N THR A 50 -6.66 0.28 -6.81
CA THR A 50 -5.66 -0.49 -6.06
C THR A 50 -6.20 -1.85 -5.63
N PHE A 51 -7.47 -1.91 -5.20
CA PHE A 51 -8.12 -3.15 -4.80
C PHE A 51 -8.35 -4.06 -6.00
N ASP A 52 -8.88 -3.52 -7.10
CA ASP A 52 -9.16 -4.28 -8.33
C ASP A 52 -7.88 -4.89 -8.92
N GLU A 53 -6.76 -4.15 -8.88
CA GLU A 53 -5.46 -4.68 -9.28
C GLU A 53 -5.01 -5.84 -8.38
N ALA A 54 -5.15 -5.73 -7.05
CA ALA A 54 -4.79 -6.81 -6.14
C ALA A 54 -5.62 -8.08 -6.40
N VAL A 55 -6.91 -7.95 -6.66
CA VAL A 55 -7.80 -9.07 -7.01
C VAL A 55 -7.40 -9.67 -8.35
N SER A 56 -7.12 -8.85 -9.35
CA SER A 56 -6.70 -9.30 -10.69
C SER A 56 -5.39 -10.10 -10.65
N LEU A 57 -4.42 -9.65 -9.85
CA LEU A 57 -3.14 -10.33 -9.69
C LEU A 57 -3.24 -11.63 -8.88
N ASN A 58 -4.28 -11.77 -8.04
CA ASN A 58 -4.46 -12.91 -7.13
C ASN A 58 -5.93 -13.37 -7.14
N PRO A 59 -6.46 -13.87 -8.27
CA PRO A 59 -7.90 -14.12 -8.43
C PRO A 59 -8.48 -15.21 -7.53
N ASN A 60 -7.64 -16.11 -7.04
CA ASN A 60 -8.05 -17.22 -6.16
C ASN A 60 -7.80 -16.94 -4.68
N ALA A 61 -7.29 -15.76 -4.34
CA ALA A 61 -7.00 -15.41 -2.96
C ALA A 61 -8.23 -14.73 -2.31
N HIS A 62 -8.64 -15.24 -1.15
CA HIS A 62 -9.76 -14.71 -0.37
C HIS A 62 -9.33 -14.33 1.06
N PRO A 63 -8.33 -13.44 1.22
CA PRO A 63 -7.81 -13.08 2.53
C PRO A 63 -8.79 -12.23 3.34
N LEU A 64 -8.55 -12.12 4.63
CA LEU A 64 -9.15 -11.07 5.45
C LEU A 64 -8.55 -9.72 5.03
N PHE A 65 -9.39 -8.77 4.67
CA PHE A 65 -9.00 -7.42 4.23
C PHE A 65 -9.16 -6.44 5.38
N HIS A 66 -8.06 -5.86 5.85
CA HIS A 66 -8.06 -4.86 6.92
C HIS A 66 -7.81 -3.46 6.37
N SER A 67 -8.59 -2.49 6.86
CA SER A 67 -8.44 -1.08 6.51
C SER A 67 -8.67 -0.19 7.74
N ASP A 68 -8.26 1.06 7.64
CA ASP A 68 -8.76 2.10 8.52
C ASP A 68 -10.25 2.37 8.27
N ARG A 69 -10.80 3.36 8.98
CA ARG A 69 -12.21 3.78 8.83
C ARG A 69 -12.37 4.96 7.88
N GLY A 70 -11.46 5.14 6.93
CA GLY A 70 -11.60 6.16 5.90
C GLY A 70 -12.92 6.01 5.15
N PHE A 71 -13.49 7.13 4.69
CA PHE A 71 -14.81 7.16 4.02
C PHE A 71 -14.86 6.23 2.79
N GLN A 72 -13.72 6.01 2.14
CA GLN A 72 -13.62 5.11 0.98
C GLN A 72 -13.97 3.66 1.36
N TYR A 73 -13.54 3.21 2.54
CA TYR A 73 -13.70 1.81 3.00
C TYR A 73 -15.03 1.52 3.67
N THR A 74 -15.73 2.57 4.11
CA THR A 74 -17.07 2.46 4.69
C THR A 74 -18.19 2.60 3.65
N SER A 75 -17.83 2.87 2.39
CA SER A 75 -18.80 3.02 1.31
C SER A 75 -19.44 1.69 0.92
N LYS A 76 -20.74 1.74 0.55
CA LYS A 76 -21.47 0.57 0.05
C LYS A 76 -20.80 -0.05 -1.18
N SER A 77 -20.24 0.79 -2.06
CA SER A 77 -19.53 0.35 -3.27
C SER A 77 -18.29 -0.48 -2.96
N PHE A 78 -17.50 -0.08 -1.96
CA PHE A 78 -16.33 -0.85 -1.53
C PHE A 78 -16.74 -2.18 -0.89
N HIS A 79 -17.78 -2.16 -0.05
CA HIS A 79 -18.31 -3.38 0.54
C HIS A 79 -18.77 -4.39 -0.53
N SER A 80 -19.49 -3.91 -1.58
CA SER A 80 -19.88 -4.76 -2.71
C SER A 80 -18.68 -5.37 -3.44
N LYS A 81 -17.59 -4.60 -3.63
CA LYS A 81 -16.35 -5.13 -4.23
C LYS A 81 -15.73 -6.24 -3.40
N LEU A 82 -15.68 -6.08 -2.08
CA LEU A 82 -15.18 -7.12 -1.16
C LEU A 82 -16.03 -8.40 -1.22
N MET A 83 -17.34 -8.26 -1.20
CA MET A 83 -18.27 -9.40 -1.31
C MET A 83 -18.09 -10.14 -2.63
N ASN A 84 -17.97 -9.43 -3.76
CA ASN A 84 -17.72 -10.02 -5.08
C ASN A 84 -16.39 -10.77 -5.12
N ALA A 85 -15.37 -10.27 -4.44
CA ALA A 85 -14.06 -10.92 -4.28
C ALA A 85 -14.08 -12.04 -3.22
N ARG A 86 -15.22 -12.32 -2.56
CA ARG A 86 -15.37 -13.30 -1.46
C ARG A 86 -14.42 -13.02 -0.28
N MET A 87 -14.10 -11.75 -0.07
CA MET A 87 -13.26 -11.31 1.05
C MET A 87 -14.11 -10.80 2.21
N ARG A 88 -13.63 -11.01 3.43
CA ARG A 88 -14.22 -10.41 4.63
C ARG A 88 -13.46 -9.14 4.99
N GLN A 89 -14.20 -8.12 5.45
CA GLN A 89 -13.62 -6.87 5.92
C GLN A 89 -13.38 -6.90 7.44
N SER A 90 -12.22 -6.38 7.83
CA SER A 90 -11.90 -6.00 9.20
C SER A 90 -11.53 -4.52 9.19
N MET A 91 -11.92 -3.79 10.22
CA MET A 91 -11.60 -2.35 10.35
C MET A 91 -10.94 -2.07 11.67
N SER A 92 -10.01 -1.11 11.66
CA SER A 92 -9.39 -0.58 12.88
C SER A 92 -10.46 -0.08 13.86
N ARG A 93 -10.21 -0.27 15.15
CA ARG A 93 -11.07 0.28 16.20
C ARG A 93 -11.03 1.80 16.19
N VAL A 94 -12.11 2.43 16.60
CA VAL A 94 -12.17 3.90 16.69
C VAL A 94 -11.08 4.41 17.62
N GLY A 95 -10.26 5.35 17.13
CA GLY A 95 -9.19 5.97 17.92
C GLY A 95 -7.99 5.06 18.27
N LYS A 96 -7.85 3.88 17.64
CA LYS A 96 -6.75 2.94 17.84
C LYS A 96 -5.83 2.87 16.62
N CYS A 97 -4.92 3.84 16.48
CA CYS A 97 -3.92 3.87 15.40
C CYS A 97 -3.05 2.61 15.35
N ILE A 98 -2.81 1.97 16.50
CA ILE A 98 -1.97 0.76 16.60
C ILE A 98 -2.48 -0.39 15.72
N ASP A 99 -3.77 -0.41 15.41
CA ASP A 99 -4.36 -1.44 14.55
C ASP A 99 -3.86 -1.35 13.09
N ASN A 100 -3.30 -0.20 12.66
CA ASN A 100 -2.70 0.03 11.33
C ASN A 100 -1.16 -0.04 11.34
N GLY A 101 -0.54 -0.45 12.44
CA GLY A 101 0.90 -0.47 12.64
C GLY A 101 1.74 -1.03 11.48
N PRO A 102 1.34 -2.15 10.82
CA PRO A 102 2.10 -2.69 9.69
C PRO A 102 2.20 -1.75 8.49
N MET A 103 1.11 -1.06 8.12
CA MET A 103 1.12 -0.08 7.03
C MET A 103 1.85 1.19 7.42
N GLU A 104 1.65 1.68 8.64
CA GLU A 104 2.38 2.84 9.15
C GLU A 104 3.89 2.58 9.19
N GLY A 105 4.29 1.36 9.57
CA GLY A 105 5.67 0.92 9.52
C GLY A 105 6.24 0.93 8.09
N PHE A 106 5.49 0.44 7.11
CA PHE A 106 5.89 0.50 5.70
C PHE A 106 6.03 1.95 5.22
N TRP A 107 5.06 2.84 5.53
CA TRP A 107 5.15 4.26 5.17
C TRP A 107 6.37 4.95 5.80
N GLY A 108 6.65 4.64 7.06
CA GLY A 108 7.84 5.16 7.76
C GLY A 108 9.14 4.75 7.06
N ILE A 109 9.27 3.47 6.71
CA ILE A 109 10.43 2.91 6.02
C ILE A 109 10.58 3.56 4.63
N LEU A 110 9.53 3.56 3.81
CA LEU A 110 9.55 4.16 2.46
C LEU A 110 9.94 5.64 2.52
N LYS A 111 9.36 6.39 3.45
CA LYS A 111 9.67 7.82 3.58
C LYS A 111 11.11 8.07 4.06
N SER A 112 11.60 7.31 5.01
CA SER A 112 12.96 7.47 5.53
C SER A 112 14.04 6.99 4.56
N GLU A 113 13.79 5.90 3.83
CA GLU A 113 14.80 5.31 2.94
C GLU A 113 14.79 5.92 1.52
N MET A 114 13.74 6.66 1.14
CA MET A 114 13.63 7.25 -0.20
C MET A 114 13.19 8.71 -0.18
N TYR A 115 12.03 9.01 0.43
CA TYR A 115 11.37 10.29 0.23
C TYR A 115 12.10 11.46 0.91
N TYR A 116 12.59 11.27 2.15
CA TYR A 116 13.28 12.34 2.89
C TYR A 116 14.73 12.56 2.49
N LEU A 117 15.28 11.73 1.60
CA LEU A 117 16.67 11.85 1.17
C LEU A 117 16.91 12.98 0.19
N LYS A 118 15.87 13.44 -0.53
CA LYS A 118 15.96 14.56 -1.48
C LYS A 118 14.62 15.27 -1.65
N LYS A 119 14.69 16.48 -2.24
CA LYS A 119 13.50 17.19 -2.69
C LYS A 119 13.15 16.76 -4.12
N PHE A 120 11.90 16.40 -4.35
CA PHE A 120 11.38 16.07 -5.67
C PHE A 120 10.85 17.32 -6.35
N THR A 121 11.21 17.51 -7.61
CA THR A 121 10.91 18.73 -8.39
C THR A 121 9.83 18.50 -9.46
N SER A 122 9.48 17.24 -9.73
CA SER A 122 8.40 16.90 -10.65
C SER A 122 7.58 15.71 -10.15
N ARG A 123 6.39 15.57 -10.71
CA ARG A 123 5.53 14.41 -10.47
C ARG A 123 6.19 13.13 -10.96
N GLU A 124 6.77 13.17 -12.14
CA GLU A 124 7.41 12.05 -12.81
C GLU A 124 8.57 11.52 -11.96
N GLU A 125 9.45 12.42 -11.51
CA GLU A 125 10.57 12.07 -10.65
C GLU A 125 10.13 11.37 -9.36
N LEU A 126 9.08 11.88 -8.70
CA LEU A 126 8.54 11.28 -7.48
C LEU A 126 7.85 9.95 -7.76
N THR A 127 7.10 9.83 -8.86
CA THR A 127 6.44 8.59 -9.27
C THR A 127 7.47 7.49 -9.52
N ASP A 128 8.49 7.76 -10.34
CA ASP A 128 9.57 6.81 -10.65
C ASP A 128 10.30 6.36 -9.38
N ALA A 129 10.56 7.29 -8.46
CA ALA A 129 11.21 6.97 -7.19
C ALA A 129 10.37 6.04 -6.31
N ILE A 130 9.05 6.26 -6.24
CA ILE A 130 8.12 5.39 -5.51
C ILE A 130 8.07 4.00 -6.13
N GLU A 131 7.91 3.90 -7.46
CA GLU A 131 7.83 2.63 -8.18
C GLU A 131 9.12 1.82 -8.03
N ASN A 132 10.27 2.46 -8.22
CA ASN A 132 11.58 1.84 -8.02
C ASN A 132 11.78 1.37 -6.57
N TYR A 133 11.30 2.17 -5.59
CA TYR A 133 11.41 1.80 -4.19
C TYR A 133 10.52 0.59 -3.85
N ILE A 134 9.28 0.53 -4.33
CA ILE A 134 8.39 -0.62 -4.09
C ILE A 134 8.98 -1.90 -4.72
N SER A 135 9.52 -1.79 -5.93
CA SER A 135 10.24 -2.90 -6.56
C SER A 135 11.44 -3.36 -5.71
N PHE A 136 12.28 -2.43 -5.26
CA PHE A 136 13.40 -2.72 -4.34
C PHE A 136 12.93 -3.35 -3.04
N TYR A 137 11.88 -2.81 -2.42
CA TYR A 137 11.32 -3.31 -1.17
C TYR A 137 10.87 -4.76 -1.29
N ASN A 138 10.17 -5.10 -2.37
CA ASN A 138 9.67 -6.46 -2.59
C ASN A 138 10.76 -7.46 -2.95
N THR A 139 11.79 -7.05 -3.73
CA THR A 139 12.71 -7.99 -4.39
C THR A 139 14.15 -7.94 -3.89
N ARG A 140 14.56 -6.88 -3.18
CA ARG A 140 15.96 -6.68 -2.77
C ARG A 140 16.14 -6.25 -1.31
N ARG A 141 15.08 -5.78 -0.65
CA ARG A 141 15.15 -5.35 0.74
C ARG A 141 14.97 -6.54 1.69
N PHE A 142 16.07 -6.98 2.32
CA PHE A 142 16.03 -8.04 3.33
C PHE A 142 15.32 -7.60 4.61
N GLN A 143 14.55 -8.50 5.21
CA GLN A 143 13.80 -8.23 6.43
C GLN A 143 14.08 -9.30 7.49
N LYS A 144 14.52 -8.88 8.69
CA LYS A 144 14.81 -9.80 9.80
C LYS A 144 13.62 -10.68 10.17
N LYS A 145 12.41 -10.12 10.10
CA LYS A 145 11.15 -10.85 10.39
C LYS A 145 10.80 -11.92 9.35
N LEU A 146 11.44 -11.89 8.18
CA LEU A 146 11.28 -12.87 7.11
C LEU A 146 12.52 -13.77 7.02
N HIS A 147 13.12 -14.12 8.14
CA HIS A 147 14.35 -14.94 8.19
C HIS A 147 15.49 -14.36 7.34
N CYS A 148 15.61 -13.03 7.30
CA CYS A 148 16.55 -12.29 6.47
C CYS A 148 16.36 -12.52 4.95
N MET A 149 15.14 -12.83 4.53
CA MET A 149 14.74 -12.88 3.12
C MET A 149 14.09 -11.57 2.69
N THR A 150 14.02 -11.34 1.39
CA THR A 150 13.13 -10.34 0.82
C THR A 150 11.68 -10.82 0.86
N PRO A 151 10.68 -9.93 0.77
CA PRO A 151 9.28 -10.32 0.67
C PRO A 151 8.99 -11.35 -0.43
N MET A 152 9.59 -11.17 -1.61
CA MET A 152 9.36 -12.10 -2.72
C MET A 152 10.05 -13.44 -2.54
N GLU A 153 11.28 -13.49 -1.99
CA GLU A 153 11.94 -14.76 -1.65
C GLU A 153 11.13 -15.54 -0.61
N PHE A 154 10.64 -14.85 0.43
CA PHE A 154 9.79 -15.47 1.45
C PHE A 154 8.48 -15.96 0.85
N HIS A 155 7.84 -15.17 -0.01
CA HIS A 155 6.62 -15.57 -0.72
C HIS A 155 6.84 -16.85 -1.51
N HIS A 156 7.88 -16.92 -2.34
CA HIS A 156 8.17 -18.12 -3.15
C HIS A 156 8.55 -19.34 -2.31
N ALA A 157 9.16 -19.13 -1.16
CA ALA A 157 9.59 -20.23 -0.29
C ALA A 157 8.45 -20.83 0.54
N TYR A 158 7.43 -20.02 0.92
CA TYR A 158 6.45 -20.40 1.94
C TYR A 158 4.98 -20.16 1.59
N ALA A 159 4.67 -19.41 0.53
CA ALA A 159 3.31 -19.25 0.04
C ALA A 159 3.01 -20.34 -1.01
N ALA A 160 2.61 -21.51 -0.52
CA ALA A 160 2.12 -22.59 -1.36
C ALA A 160 0.62 -22.41 -1.63
#